data_6ecfe063e68bf81bcf8a2055f93bd51b
#
_entry.id   6ecfe063e68bf81bcf8a2055f93bd51b
#
_cell.length_a   1.000
_cell.length_b   1.000
_cell.length_c   1.000
_cell.angle_alpha   90.00
_cell.angle_beta   90.00
_cell.angle_gamma   90.00
#
_symmetry.space_group_name_H-M   'P 1'
#
loop_
_entity.id
_entity.type
_entity.pdbx_description
1 polymer ?
#
loop_
_entity_poly.entity_id
_entity_poly.type
_entity_poly.pdbx_seq_one_letter_code
_entity_poly.pdbx_strand_id
1 'polypeptide(L)'
;MSDDYDRGRRDGLRLALAVLAAEEAKWAALLGRSPAWRTNATREVRHKTLQVAQKRVQTVLNRLTPKDEGMAMGAELAAALHKAGL
;
A
#
# COMPACT_ATOMS: atom_id res chain seq x y z
N MET A 1 -9.67 26.28 -3.75
CA MET A 1 -8.87 26.15 -2.51
C MET A 1 -8.85 24.74 -1.99
N SER A 2 -10.02 24.14 -1.71
CA SER A 2 -10.09 22.76 -1.25
C SER A 2 -9.52 21.77 -2.26
N ASP A 3 -9.65 22.03 -3.56
CA ASP A 3 -9.15 21.12 -4.61
C ASP A 3 -7.62 21.02 -4.60
N ASP A 4 -6.91 22.13 -4.43
CA ASP A 4 -5.45 22.12 -4.36
C ASP A 4 -4.94 21.43 -3.09
N TYR A 5 -5.61 21.68 -1.97
CA TYR A 5 -5.28 21.04 -0.71
C TYR A 5 -5.52 19.53 -0.80
N ASP A 6 -6.65 19.12 -1.32
CA ASP A 6 -7.00 17.70 -1.46
C ASP A 6 -6.07 16.99 -2.44
N ARG A 7 -5.69 17.66 -3.52
CA ARG A 7 -4.72 17.13 -4.48
C ARG A 7 -3.36 16.90 -3.81
N GLY A 8 -2.90 17.87 -3.03
CA GLY A 8 -1.64 17.75 -2.28
C GLY A 8 -1.67 16.59 -1.30
N ARG A 9 -2.79 16.41 -0.59
CA ARG A 9 -2.96 15.26 0.31
C ARG A 9 -2.91 13.93 -0.44
N ARG A 10 -3.60 13.85 -1.57
CA ARG A 10 -3.58 12.63 -2.40
C ARG A 10 -2.18 12.32 -2.91
N ASP A 11 -1.47 13.34 -3.41
CA ASP A 11 -0.11 13.16 -3.90
C ASP A 11 0.84 12.73 -2.79
N GLY A 12 0.69 13.33 -1.60
CA GLY A 12 1.46 12.95 -0.43
C GLY A 12 1.22 11.50 -0.02
N LEU A 13 -0.05 11.07 -0.05
CA LEU A 13 -0.41 9.69 0.28
C LEU A 13 0.10 8.69 -0.77
N ARG A 14 0.09 9.07 -2.04
CA ARG A 14 0.66 8.24 -3.11
C ARG A 14 2.16 8.08 -2.94
N LEU A 15 2.84 9.15 -2.57
CA LEU A 15 4.27 9.11 -2.27
C LEU A 15 4.53 8.19 -1.07
N ALA A 16 3.74 8.33 -0.01
CA ALA A 16 3.85 7.47 1.17
C ALA A 16 3.65 6.00 0.81
N LEU A 17 2.67 5.69 -0.03
CA LEU A 17 2.45 4.33 -0.52
C LEU A 17 3.67 3.79 -1.27
N ALA A 18 4.28 4.62 -2.12
CA ALA A 18 5.47 4.22 -2.87
C ALA A 18 6.63 3.90 -1.93
N VAL A 19 6.83 4.72 -0.91
CA VAL A 19 7.88 4.49 0.11
C VAL A 19 7.61 3.20 0.87
N LEU A 20 6.37 2.99 1.32
CA LEU A 20 6.00 1.78 2.05
C LEU A 20 6.15 0.52 1.18
N ALA A 21 5.78 0.62 -0.10
CA ALA A 21 5.93 -0.50 -1.03
C ALA A 21 7.41 -0.86 -1.25
N ALA A 22 8.29 0.14 -1.34
CA ALA A 22 9.72 -0.07 -1.48
C ALA A 22 10.30 -0.75 -0.23
N GLU A 23 9.90 -0.32 0.95
CA GLU A 23 10.31 -0.94 2.21
C GLU A 23 9.78 -2.37 2.33
N GLU A 24 8.53 -2.60 1.96
CA GLU A 24 7.96 -3.94 1.96
C GLU A 24 8.75 -4.89 1.07
N ALA A 25 9.08 -4.46 -0.15
CA ALA A 25 9.86 -5.26 -1.09
C ALA A 25 11.23 -5.62 -0.52
N LYS A 26 11.86 -4.69 0.18
CA LYS A 26 13.15 -4.90 0.84
C LYS A 26 13.05 -6.01 1.89
N TRP A 27 12.02 -5.97 2.75
CA TRP A 27 11.83 -7.01 3.76
C TRP A 27 11.39 -8.34 3.16
N ALA A 28 10.56 -8.30 2.11
CA ALA A 28 10.16 -9.51 1.40
C ALA A 28 11.37 -10.28 0.85
N ALA A 29 12.35 -9.56 0.32
CA ALA A 29 13.58 -10.17 -0.20
C ALA A 29 14.44 -10.81 0.89
N LEU A 30 14.24 -10.43 2.15
CA LEU A 30 15.02 -10.96 3.28
C LEU A 30 14.29 -12.06 4.04
N LEU A 31 13.05 -12.36 3.71
CA LEU A 31 12.27 -13.38 4.42
C LEU A 31 12.92 -14.76 4.29
N GLY A 32 13.09 -15.43 5.42
CA GLY A 32 13.63 -16.77 5.48
C GLY A 32 15.11 -16.89 5.13
N ARG A 33 15.83 -15.80 4.94
CA ARG A 33 17.23 -15.83 4.49
C ARG A 33 18.25 -15.93 5.60
N SER A 34 17.83 -15.71 6.85
CA SER A 34 18.75 -15.83 7.98
C SER A 34 18.74 -17.25 8.54
N PRO A 35 19.88 -17.77 9.01
CA PRO A 35 19.90 -19.03 9.76
C PRO A 35 19.27 -18.87 11.15
N ALA A 36 19.14 -17.64 11.67
CA ALA A 36 18.55 -17.36 12.97
C ALA A 36 17.03 -17.20 12.85
N TRP A 37 16.28 -18.07 13.50
CA TRP A 37 14.82 -18.05 13.43
C TRP A 37 14.22 -16.76 14.00
N ARG A 38 14.84 -16.17 15.02
CA ARG A 38 14.39 -14.90 15.61
C ARG A 38 14.48 -13.75 14.62
N THR A 39 15.56 -13.72 13.84
CA THR A 39 15.76 -12.73 12.80
C THR A 39 14.69 -12.86 11.71
N ASN A 40 14.41 -14.10 11.29
CA ASN A 40 13.37 -14.35 10.30
C ASN A 40 11.99 -13.97 10.81
N ALA A 41 11.69 -14.30 12.08
CA ALA A 41 10.42 -13.92 12.70
C ALA A 41 10.24 -12.40 12.76
N THR A 42 11.30 -11.67 13.14
CA THR A 42 11.28 -10.21 13.17
C THR A 42 11.03 -9.64 11.77
N ARG A 43 11.69 -10.19 10.75
CA ARG A 43 11.51 -9.76 9.37
C ARG A 43 10.08 -10.01 8.89
N GLU A 44 9.47 -11.13 9.26
CA GLU A 44 8.08 -11.43 8.93
C GLU A 44 7.12 -10.41 9.56
N VAL A 45 7.33 -10.05 10.84
CA VAL A 45 6.51 -9.06 11.52
C VAL A 45 6.61 -7.71 10.82
N ARG A 46 7.83 -7.28 10.47
CA ARG A 46 8.04 -6.02 9.76
C ARG A 46 7.38 -6.03 8.39
N HIS A 47 7.50 -7.12 7.66
CA HIS A 47 6.85 -7.26 6.36
C HIS A 47 5.33 -7.14 6.48
N LYS A 48 4.73 -7.85 7.42
CA LYS A 48 3.28 -7.77 7.66
C LYS A 48 2.82 -6.39 8.10
N THR A 49 3.60 -5.74 8.96
CA THR A 49 3.29 -4.39 9.43
C THR A 49 3.24 -3.41 8.25
N LEU A 50 4.19 -3.51 7.33
CA LEU A 50 4.23 -2.67 6.13
C LEU A 50 3.05 -2.96 5.21
N GLN A 51 2.64 -4.21 5.08
CA GLN A 51 1.44 -4.56 4.31
C GLN A 51 0.18 -3.92 4.90
N VAL A 52 0.02 -3.97 6.22
CA VAL A 52 -1.11 -3.35 6.91
C VAL A 52 -1.07 -1.84 6.74
N ALA A 53 0.10 -1.23 6.89
CA ALA A 53 0.27 0.22 6.73
C ALA A 53 -0.15 0.67 5.32
N GLN A 54 0.26 -0.06 4.28
CA GLN A 54 -0.13 0.23 2.90
C GLN A 54 -1.65 0.17 2.73
N LYS A 55 -2.29 -0.84 3.27
CA LYS A 55 -3.75 -0.97 3.18
C LYS A 55 -4.47 0.20 3.84
N ARG A 56 -3.98 0.66 4.99
CA ARG A 56 -4.57 1.80 5.70
C ARG A 56 -4.39 3.10 4.93
N VAL A 57 -3.21 3.34 4.39
CA VAL A 57 -2.94 4.52 3.56
C VAL A 57 -3.80 4.48 2.29
N GLN A 58 -3.92 3.33 1.67
CA GLN A 58 -4.77 3.16 0.49
C GLN A 58 -6.23 3.47 0.79
N THR A 59 -6.73 3.04 1.95
CA THR A 59 -8.10 3.32 2.38
C THR A 59 -8.33 4.83 2.52
N VAL A 60 -7.39 5.54 3.13
CA VAL A 60 -7.50 7.00 3.27
C VAL A 60 -7.44 7.68 1.90
N LEU A 61 -6.53 7.25 1.04
CA LEU A 61 -6.40 7.78 -0.32
C LEU A 61 -7.70 7.58 -1.11
N ASN A 62 -8.32 6.42 -1.01
CA ASN A 62 -9.57 6.12 -1.69
C ASN A 62 -10.70 7.06 -1.25
N ARG A 63 -10.73 7.41 0.03
CA ARG A 63 -11.71 8.36 0.57
C ARG A 63 -11.52 9.78 0.04
N LEU A 64 -10.28 10.14 -0.29
CA LEU A 64 -9.93 11.48 -0.78
C LEU A 64 -10.00 11.59 -2.30
N THR A 65 -10.08 10.47 -3.01
CA THR A 65 -10.15 10.47 -4.47
C THR A 65 -11.54 10.92 -4.91
N PRO A 66 -11.64 11.86 -5.90
CA PRO A 66 -12.94 12.29 -6.40
C PRO A 66 -13.79 11.13 -6.90
N LYS A 67 -15.13 11.28 -6.77
CA LYS A 67 -16.06 10.20 -7.09
C LYS A 67 -15.86 9.59 -8.46
N ASP A 68 -15.66 10.43 -9.48
CA ASP A 68 -15.49 9.98 -10.86
C ASP A 68 -14.21 9.19 -11.05
N GLU A 69 -13.09 9.70 -10.51
CA GLU A 69 -11.81 8.99 -10.50
C GLU A 69 -11.89 7.73 -9.65
N GLY A 70 -12.56 7.84 -8.50
CA GLY A 70 -12.74 6.72 -7.59
C GLY A 70 -13.51 5.56 -8.23
N MET A 71 -14.53 5.88 -9.02
CA MET A 71 -15.30 4.86 -9.74
C MET A 71 -14.45 4.17 -10.81
N ALA A 72 -13.69 4.93 -11.59
CA ALA A 72 -12.81 4.37 -12.62
C ALA A 72 -11.71 3.51 -11.99
N MET A 73 -11.05 4.03 -10.96
CA MET A 73 -10.01 3.28 -10.25
C MET A 73 -10.58 2.05 -9.54
N GLY A 74 -11.78 2.18 -8.96
CA GLY A 74 -12.46 1.07 -8.33
C GLY A 74 -12.77 -0.06 -9.30
N ALA A 75 -13.21 0.29 -10.51
CA ALA A 75 -13.49 -0.70 -11.55
C ALA A 75 -12.23 -1.41 -12.01
N GLU A 76 -11.14 -0.68 -12.22
CA GLU A 76 -9.85 -1.25 -12.59
C GLU A 76 -9.30 -2.16 -11.50
N LEU A 77 -9.37 -1.71 -10.26
CA LEU A 77 -8.91 -2.50 -9.12
C LEU A 77 -9.75 -3.76 -8.95
N ALA A 78 -11.07 -3.64 -9.05
CA ALA A 78 -11.96 -4.79 -8.97
C ALA A 78 -11.66 -5.82 -10.06
N ALA A 79 -11.39 -5.36 -11.29
CA ALA A 79 -11.02 -6.24 -12.39
C ALA A 79 -9.68 -6.93 -12.13
N ALA A 80 -8.69 -6.17 -11.61
CA ALA A 80 -7.38 -6.72 -11.27
C ALA A 80 -7.47 -7.75 -10.15
N LEU A 81 -8.26 -7.47 -9.12
CA LEU A 81 -8.47 -8.40 -8.01
C LEU A 81 -9.20 -9.66 -8.47
N HIS A 82 -10.17 -9.51 -9.35
CA HIS A 82 -10.89 -10.66 -9.92
C HIS A 82 -9.95 -11.57 -10.71
N LYS A 83 -9.09 -10.98 -11.53
CA LYS A 83 -8.08 -11.72 -12.29
C LYS A 83 -7.10 -12.46 -11.37
N ALA A 84 -6.78 -11.86 -10.25
CA ALA A 84 -5.88 -12.46 -9.26
C ALA A 84 -6.56 -13.53 -8.40
N GLY A 85 -7.86 -13.73 -8.55
CA GLY A 85 -8.61 -14.71 -7.77
C GLY A 85 -8.97 -14.23 -6.38
N LEU A 86 -9.01 -12.91 -6.18
CA LEU A 86 -9.35 -12.31 -4.88
C LEU A 86 -10.81 -11.79 -4.84
#